data_aeb27f5380d640adf13d9c1127c11331
#
_entry.id   aeb27f5380d640adf13d9c1127c11331
#
_cell.length_a   1.000
_cell.length_b   1.000
_cell.length_c   1.000
_cell.angle_alpha   90.00
_cell.angle_beta   90.00
_cell.angle_gamma   90.00
#
_symmetry.space_group_name_H-M   'P 1'
#
loop_
_entity.id
_entity.type
_entity.pdbx_description
1 polymer ?
#
loop_
_entity_poly.entity_id
_entity_poly.type
_entity_poly.pdbx_seq_one_letter_code
_entity_poly.pdbx_strand_id
1 'polypeptide(L)'
;MEGREVTGCSFRVPRYATVHLEGTSCQRVWPYGKHLFMQFDDRIVHTHLKMEGTWAIHYVGDRWRRPAHSARVVLALANRPRDIELVGHWLGLVEVFGLDDYYESIADLGPDILLPRWDREEAVRRISMRPGRSIGAALLDQGNVAGIGNEYRAEACFIAGVHPAARVEDIDYEHVLDVARRIMWANKDSPIRVTTGVRRAGETTYVFGRNNAPCRRCGTLIQKGFLGGVDAGGDEGELERVIWWCPVCQPAPVGSNRGQPGWR
;
A
#
# COMPACT_ATOMS: atom_id res chain seq x y z
N MET A 1 17.64 -13.34 1.13
CA MET A 1 17.66 -13.47 -0.35
C MET A 1 18.94 -12.91 -0.95
N GLU A 2 19.29 -11.69 -0.59
CA GLU A 2 20.46 -11.01 -1.16
C GLU A 2 21.75 -11.83 -1.01
N GLY A 3 22.58 -11.84 -2.05
CA GLY A 3 23.81 -12.62 -2.17
C GLY A 3 23.61 -14.11 -2.47
N ARG A 4 22.38 -14.59 -2.68
CA ARG A 4 22.10 -16.00 -2.97
C ARG A 4 21.92 -16.24 -4.46
N GLU A 5 22.46 -17.34 -4.95
CA GLU A 5 22.27 -17.81 -6.32
C GLU A 5 20.88 -18.43 -6.49
N VAL A 6 20.28 -18.21 -7.65
CA VAL A 6 19.01 -18.82 -8.07
C VAL A 6 19.29 -20.24 -8.58
N THR A 7 18.78 -21.24 -7.86
CA THR A 7 18.94 -22.68 -8.22
C THR A 7 17.74 -23.21 -9.02
N GLY A 8 16.65 -22.43 -9.10
CA GLY A 8 15.50 -22.76 -9.94
C GLY A 8 14.51 -21.61 -9.97
N CYS A 9 13.82 -21.44 -11.08
CA CYS A 9 12.77 -20.46 -11.20
C CYS A 9 11.58 -20.97 -12.03
N SER A 10 10.39 -20.44 -11.75
CA SER A 10 9.18 -20.70 -12.55
C SER A 10 8.26 -19.49 -12.48
N PHE A 11 8.07 -18.85 -13.62
CA PHE A 11 7.07 -17.80 -13.79
C PHE A 11 5.79 -18.40 -14.39
N ARG A 12 4.72 -18.41 -13.63
CA ARG A 12 3.41 -18.97 -14.03
C ARG A 12 2.46 -17.88 -14.52
N VAL A 13 3.04 -16.89 -15.17
CA VAL A 13 2.37 -15.81 -15.88
C VAL A 13 2.76 -15.96 -17.35
N PRO A 14 1.81 -16.11 -18.30
CA PRO A 14 2.10 -16.49 -19.68
C PRO A 14 3.20 -15.63 -20.33
N ARG A 15 3.16 -14.32 -20.13
CA ARG A 15 4.13 -13.37 -20.70
C ARG A 15 5.58 -13.66 -20.28
N TYR A 16 5.78 -14.27 -19.11
CA TYR A 16 7.11 -14.49 -18.50
C TYR A 16 7.45 -15.97 -18.31
N ALA A 17 6.65 -16.87 -18.89
CA ALA A 17 6.82 -18.32 -18.70
C ALA A 17 8.16 -18.87 -19.20
N THR A 18 8.83 -18.14 -20.09
CA THR A 18 10.15 -18.50 -20.66
C THR A 18 11.31 -17.74 -20.01
N VAL A 19 11.05 -16.95 -18.96
CA VAL A 19 12.12 -16.28 -18.22
C VAL A 19 12.90 -17.28 -17.38
N HIS A 20 14.20 -17.28 -17.54
CA HIS A 20 15.14 -18.08 -16.78
C HIS A 20 16.06 -17.16 -15.98
N LEU A 21 16.21 -17.44 -14.68
CA LEU A 21 17.08 -16.71 -13.76
C LEU A 21 18.11 -17.65 -13.09
N GLU A 22 18.08 -18.95 -13.40
CA GLU A 22 19.00 -19.94 -12.84
C GLU A 22 20.46 -19.56 -13.11
N GLY A 23 21.31 -19.67 -12.10
CA GLY A 23 22.71 -19.27 -12.14
C GLY A 23 22.97 -17.78 -11.90
N THR A 24 21.92 -16.92 -11.90
CA THR A 24 22.06 -15.52 -11.48
C THR A 24 22.05 -15.40 -9.96
N SER A 25 22.51 -14.27 -9.44
CA SER A 25 22.46 -13.99 -8.01
C SER A 25 21.50 -12.88 -7.68
N CYS A 26 20.77 -12.99 -6.56
CA CYS A 26 19.95 -11.90 -6.05
C CYS A 26 20.84 -10.80 -5.47
N GLN A 27 21.00 -9.67 -6.15
CA GLN A 27 21.84 -8.57 -5.68
C GLN A 27 21.11 -7.71 -4.65
N ARG A 28 19.83 -7.45 -4.89
CA ARG A 28 19.06 -6.52 -4.06
C ARG A 28 17.58 -6.86 -4.03
N VAL A 29 16.95 -6.63 -2.87
CA VAL A 29 15.50 -6.67 -2.69
C VAL A 29 15.05 -5.38 -2.01
N TRP A 30 14.15 -4.62 -2.65
CA TRP A 30 13.67 -3.37 -2.07
C TRP A 30 12.20 -3.11 -2.39
N PRO A 31 11.48 -2.46 -1.49
CA PRO A 31 10.17 -1.92 -1.78
C PRO A 31 10.26 -0.52 -2.41
N TYR A 32 9.23 -0.13 -3.15
CA TYR A 32 8.90 1.26 -3.44
C TYR A 32 7.38 1.41 -3.36
N GLY A 33 6.89 2.18 -2.42
CA GLY A 33 5.47 2.23 -2.09
C GLY A 33 4.94 0.85 -1.70
N LYS A 34 4.05 0.30 -2.54
CA LYS A 34 3.46 -1.04 -2.36
C LYS A 34 4.04 -2.08 -3.32
N HIS A 35 5.04 -1.71 -4.08
CA HIS A 35 5.74 -2.55 -5.05
C HIS A 35 6.95 -3.20 -4.41
N LEU A 36 7.26 -4.43 -4.82
CA LEU A 36 8.46 -5.16 -4.41
C LEU A 36 9.31 -5.44 -5.65
N PHE A 37 10.55 -5.03 -5.59
CA PHE A 37 11.56 -5.24 -6.63
C PHE A 37 12.64 -6.18 -6.13
N MET A 38 13.07 -7.08 -7.00
CA MET A 38 14.14 -8.05 -6.75
C MET A 38 15.06 -8.04 -7.96
N GLN A 39 16.33 -7.66 -7.75
CA GLN A 39 17.32 -7.60 -8.81
C GLN A 39 18.11 -8.93 -8.87
N PHE A 40 18.17 -9.48 -10.07
CA PHE A 40 18.96 -10.67 -10.45
C PHE A 40 19.82 -10.30 -11.65
N ASP A 41 21.11 -10.04 -11.40
CA ASP A 41 22.08 -9.52 -12.37
C ASP A 41 21.53 -8.27 -13.09
N ASP A 42 21.28 -8.34 -14.38
CA ASP A 42 20.74 -7.25 -15.21
C ASP A 42 19.20 -7.19 -15.25
N ARG A 43 18.52 -8.07 -14.52
CA ARG A 43 17.06 -8.19 -14.54
C ARG A 43 16.41 -7.81 -13.22
N ILE A 44 15.23 -7.23 -13.30
CA ILE A 44 14.37 -6.95 -12.17
C ILE A 44 13.09 -7.77 -12.27
N VAL A 45 12.77 -8.48 -11.20
CA VAL A 45 11.44 -9.06 -10.96
C VAL A 45 10.66 -8.07 -10.12
N HIS A 46 9.61 -7.49 -10.68
CA HIS A 46 8.73 -6.54 -10.07
C HIS A 46 7.40 -7.20 -9.73
N THR A 47 6.94 -7.02 -8.50
CA THR A 47 5.67 -7.59 -8.05
C THR A 47 4.85 -6.62 -7.21
N HIS A 48 3.52 -6.78 -7.27
CA HIS A 48 2.58 -6.08 -6.39
C HIS A 48 1.54 -7.07 -5.86
N LEU A 49 1.31 -7.05 -4.55
CA LEU A 49 0.39 -8.00 -3.90
C LEU A 49 -1.08 -7.74 -4.27
N LYS A 50 -1.47 -6.48 -4.54
CA LYS A 50 -2.88 -6.06 -4.67
C LYS A 50 -3.66 -6.46 -3.40
N MET A 51 -4.82 -7.12 -3.54
CA MET A 51 -5.69 -7.43 -2.40
C MET A 51 -5.41 -8.79 -1.76
N GLU A 52 -5.01 -9.80 -2.54
CA GLU A 52 -4.95 -11.19 -2.11
C GLU A 52 -3.54 -11.80 -2.19
N GLY A 53 -2.64 -11.10 -2.89
CA GLY A 53 -1.27 -11.56 -3.11
C GLY A 53 -0.48 -11.71 -1.81
N THR A 54 0.41 -12.69 -1.80
CA THR A 54 1.33 -12.93 -0.69
C THR A 54 2.60 -13.60 -1.17
N TRP A 55 3.70 -13.36 -0.47
CA TRP A 55 4.91 -14.14 -0.59
C TRP A 55 5.02 -15.10 0.59
N ALA A 56 5.41 -16.34 0.31
CA ALA A 56 5.70 -17.36 1.32
C ALA A 56 7.12 -17.90 1.12
N ILE A 57 7.76 -18.26 2.22
CA ILE A 57 9.10 -18.85 2.24
C ILE A 57 8.98 -20.28 2.74
N HIS A 58 9.54 -21.21 1.98
CA HIS A 58 9.60 -22.64 2.27
C HIS A 58 11.04 -23.16 2.09
N TYR A 59 11.30 -24.39 2.48
CA TYR A 59 12.43 -25.12 1.93
C TYR A 59 12.00 -25.87 0.66
N VAL A 60 12.92 -26.00 -0.30
CA VAL A 60 12.64 -26.76 -1.53
C VAL A 60 12.18 -28.18 -1.18
N GLY A 61 11.06 -28.60 -1.76
CA GLY A 61 10.42 -29.89 -1.52
C GLY A 61 9.42 -29.92 -0.36
N ASP A 62 9.26 -28.86 0.41
CA ASP A 62 8.23 -28.77 1.44
C ASP A 62 6.86 -28.57 0.79
N ARG A 63 5.82 -29.08 1.47
CA ARG A 63 4.45 -28.85 1.03
C ARG A 63 4.06 -27.39 1.25
N TRP A 64 3.61 -26.74 0.19
CA TRP A 64 3.06 -25.38 0.29
C TRP A 64 1.75 -25.37 1.09
N ARG A 65 1.60 -24.36 1.93
CA ARG A 65 0.36 -24.15 2.70
C ARG A 65 -0.80 -23.68 1.84
N ARG A 66 -0.50 -23.04 0.70
CA ARG A 66 -1.47 -22.53 -0.25
C ARG A 66 -1.56 -23.43 -1.48
N PRO A 67 -2.70 -23.42 -2.23
CA PRO A 67 -2.86 -24.25 -3.42
C PRO A 67 -1.81 -23.94 -4.49
N ALA A 68 -1.28 -24.98 -5.14
CA ALA A 68 -0.22 -24.84 -6.14
C ALA A 68 -0.64 -24.00 -7.37
N HIS A 69 -1.93 -24.00 -7.74
CA HIS A 69 -2.46 -23.21 -8.85
C HIS A 69 -2.46 -21.69 -8.59
N SER A 70 -2.36 -21.28 -7.33
CA SER A 70 -2.29 -19.87 -6.96
C SER A 70 -0.90 -19.28 -7.12
N ALA A 71 0.15 -20.08 -7.25
CA ALA A 71 1.52 -19.61 -7.46
C ALA A 71 1.64 -18.91 -8.80
N ARG A 72 2.24 -17.72 -8.80
CA ARG A 72 2.57 -16.90 -9.98
C ARG A 72 4.06 -16.86 -10.23
N VAL A 73 4.86 -16.86 -9.18
CA VAL A 73 6.31 -16.88 -9.23
C VAL A 73 6.83 -17.87 -8.19
N VAL A 74 7.78 -18.70 -8.57
CA VAL A 74 8.51 -19.59 -7.68
C VAL A 74 10.00 -19.38 -7.94
N LEU A 75 10.77 -19.06 -6.90
CA LEU A 75 12.20 -18.86 -6.94
C LEU A 75 12.87 -19.77 -5.90
N ALA A 76 13.72 -20.67 -6.34
CA ALA A 76 14.57 -21.45 -5.46
C ALA A 76 15.94 -20.76 -5.35
N LEU A 77 16.44 -20.60 -4.15
CA LEU A 77 17.68 -19.92 -3.85
C LEU A 77 18.61 -20.84 -3.05
N ALA A 78 19.87 -20.85 -3.43
CA ALA A 78 20.91 -21.60 -2.73
C ALA A 78 20.94 -21.25 -1.24
N ASN A 79 20.87 -22.26 -0.39
CA ASN A 79 20.94 -22.11 1.06
C ASN A 79 21.41 -23.41 1.70
N ARG A 80 22.11 -23.34 2.82
CA ARG A 80 22.53 -24.53 3.59
C ARG A 80 21.76 -24.65 4.87
N PRO A 81 21.36 -25.86 5.29
CA PRO A 81 21.61 -27.17 4.65
C PRO A 81 20.67 -27.49 3.46
N ARG A 82 19.61 -26.73 3.23
CA ARG A 82 18.63 -26.93 2.16
C ARG A 82 18.31 -25.59 1.49
N ASP A 83 18.11 -25.62 0.18
CA ASP A 83 17.67 -24.47 -0.59
C ASP A 83 16.33 -23.96 -0.09
N ILE A 84 16.17 -22.64 -0.10
CA ILE A 84 14.89 -21.97 0.20
C ILE A 84 14.11 -21.74 -1.07
N GLU A 85 12.80 -21.80 -0.95
CA GLU A 85 11.85 -21.57 -2.02
C GLU A 85 10.93 -20.43 -1.66
N LEU A 86 10.88 -19.42 -2.51
CA LEU A 86 10.02 -18.25 -2.40
C LEU A 86 8.85 -18.42 -3.35
N VAL A 87 7.64 -18.41 -2.84
CA VAL A 87 6.44 -18.61 -3.64
C VAL A 87 5.53 -17.39 -3.54
N GLY A 88 5.37 -16.70 -4.66
CA GLY A 88 4.43 -15.59 -4.82
C GLY A 88 3.05 -16.12 -5.22
N HIS A 89 2.11 -16.13 -4.29
CA HIS A 89 0.74 -16.59 -4.51
C HIS A 89 -0.20 -15.42 -4.82
N TRP A 90 -1.10 -15.59 -5.78
CA TRP A 90 -2.12 -14.61 -6.19
C TRP A 90 -1.56 -13.18 -6.37
N LEU A 91 -0.30 -13.06 -6.78
CA LEU A 91 0.27 -11.75 -7.07
C LEU A 91 -0.57 -11.04 -8.12
N GLY A 92 -0.99 -9.81 -7.82
CA GLY A 92 -1.83 -9.02 -8.71
C GLY A 92 -1.04 -8.35 -9.85
N LEU A 93 0.29 -8.28 -9.72
CA LEU A 93 1.24 -7.85 -10.75
C LEU A 93 2.49 -8.71 -10.65
N VAL A 94 2.97 -9.13 -11.81
CA VAL A 94 4.29 -9.75 -12.01
C VAL A 94 4.83 -9.20 -13.31
N GLU A 95 5.99 -8.58 -13.26
CA GLU A 95 6.74 -8.08 -14.42
C GLU A 95 8.21 -8.48 -14.29
N VAL A 96 8.86 -8.67 -15.44
CA VAL A 96 10.31 -8.88 -15.53
C VAL A 96 10.83 -7.98 -16.65
N PHE A 97 11.81 -7.15 -16.32
CA PHE A 97 12.39 -6.18 -17.23
C PHE A 97 13.88 -5.96 -16.93
N GLY A 98 14.58 -5.25 -17.79
CA GLY A 98 15.99 -4.90 -17.62
C GLY A 98 16.20 -3.87 -16.51
N LEU A 99 17.38 -3.84 -15.91
CA LEU A 99 17.73 -2.89 -14.83
C LEU A 99 17.53 -1.43 -15.28
N ASP A 100 17.82 -1.12 -16.53
CA ASP A 100 17.71 0.23 -17.10
C ASP A 100 16.26 0.76 -17.14
N ASP A 101 15.27 -0.14 -17.19
CA ASP A 101 13.84 0.20 -17.25
C ASP A 101 13.25 0.49 -15.85
N TYR A 102 14.05 0.38 -14.78
CA TYR A 102 13.55 0.56 -13.40
C TYR A 102 12.88 1.90 -13.18
N TYR A 103 13.50 2.99 -13.62
CA TYR A 103 12.96 4.33 -13.39
C TYR A 103 11.67 4.58 -14.18
N GLU A 104 11.52 3.98 -15.36
CA GLU A 104 10.28 4.03 -16.13
C GLU A 104 9.16 3.27 -15.40
N SER A 105 9.46 2.14 -14.78
CA SER A 105 8.49 1.30 -14.05
C SER A 105 7.87 1.99 -12.81
N ILE A 106 8.49 3.04 -12.29
CA ILE A 106 8.02 3.83 -11.15
C ILE A 106 7.69 5.29 -11.50
N ALA A 107 7.74 5.67 -12.78
CA ALA A 107 7.60 7.07 -13.22
C ALA A 107 6.24 7.69 -12.82
N ASP A 108 5.18 6.90 -12.82
CA ASP A 108 3.83 7.34 -12.43
C ASP A 108 3.63 7.40 -10.91
N LEU A 109 4.57 6.89 -10.13
CA LEU A 109 4.46 6.92 -8.68
C LEU A 109 4.98 8.23 -8.10
N GLY A 110 4.31 8.69 -7.05
CA GLY A 110 4.79 9.76 -6.22
C GLY A 110 5.95 9.31 -5.30
N PRO A 111 6.51 10.24 -4.51
CA PRO A 111 7.54 9.90 -3.55
C PRO A 111 7.08 8.81 -2.58
N ASP A 112 7.91 7.80 -2.35
CA ASP A 112 7.61 6.76 -1.37
C ASP A 112 7.75 7.31 0.04
N ILE A 113 6.63 7.35 0.75
CA ILE A 113 6.52 7.90 2.11
C ILE A 113 7.40 7.15 3.13
N LEU A 114 7.83 5.91 2.84
CA LEU A 114 8.66 5.11 3.73
C LEU A 114 10.15 5.16 3.42
N LEU A 115 10.60 5.89 2.41
CA LEU A 115 12.03 6.13 2.22
C LEU A 115 12.61 6.95 3.39
N PRO A 116 13.83 6.66 3.87
CA PRO A 116 14.50 7.47 4.89
C PRO A 116 14.61 8.95 4.52
N ARG A 117 14.98 9.20 3.25
CA ARG A 117 15.03 10.54 2.63
C ARG A 117 13.95 10.62 1.56
N TRP A 118 12.68 10.72 1.98
CA TRP A 118 11.58 10.87 1.05
C TRP A 118 11.41 12.34 0.65
N ASP A 119 10.97 12.56 -0.57
CA ASP A 119 10.71 13.89 -1.09
C ASP A 119 9.33 14.40 -0.64
N ARG A 120 9.30 15.00 0.57
CA ARG A 120 8.08 15.55 1.15
C ARG A 120 7.56 16.74 0.33
N GLU A 121 8.44 17.57 -0.16
CA GLU A 121 8.08 18.77 -0.90
C GLU A 121 7.37 18.41 -2.21
N GLU A 122 7.87 17.41 -2.91
CA GLU A 122 7.23 16.91 -4.13
C GLU A 122 5.86 16.28 -3.83
N ALA A 123 5.71 15.52 -2.74
CA ALA A 123 4.41 14.96 -2.33
C ALA A 123 3.39 16.07 -2.01
N VAL A 124 3.80 17.09 -1.26
CA VAL A 124 2.99 18.29 -0.96
C VAL A 124 2.60 18.99 -2.24
N ARG A 125 3.55 19.24 -3.15
CA ARG A 125 3.29 19.85 -4.45
C ARG A 125 2.27 19.07 -5.27
N ARG A 126 2.41 17.76 -5.39
CA ARG A 126 1.46 16.91 -6.15
C ARG A 126 0.06 16.93 -5.56
N ILE A 127 -0.07 16.85 -4.25
CA ILE A 127 -1.37 16.96 -3.56
C ILE A 127 -2.02 18.33 -3.83
N SER A 128 -1.26 19.42 -3.77
CA SER A 128 -1.77 20.77 -3.98
C SER A 128 -2.21 21.07 -5.42
N MET A 129 -1.79 20.28 -6.40
CA MET A 129 -2.22 20.44 -7.81
C MET A 129 -3.72 20.25 -8.03
N ARG A 130 -4.40 19.56 -7.12
CA ARG A 130 -5.86 19.33 -7.16
C ARG A 130 -6.52 19.80 -5.87
N PRO A 131 -6.59 21.12 -5.62
CA PRO A 131 -7.02 21.68 -4.33
C PRO A 131 -8.45 21.31 -3.95
N GLY A 132 -9.34 21.18 -4.92
CA GLY A 132 -10.73 20.76 -4.71
C GLY A 132 -10.93 19.25 -4.43
N ARG A 133 -9.88 18.43 -4.57
CA ARG A 133 -9.94 16.99 -4.30
C ARG A 133 -10.05 16.71 -2.81
N SER A 134 -10.82 15.69 -2.42
CA SER A 134 -10.88 15.27 -1.03
C SER A 134 -9.52 14.76 -0.54
N ILE A 135 -9.14 15.10 0.69
CA ILE A 135 -7.86 14.66 1.29
C ILE A 135 -7.77 13.13 1.35
N GLY A 136 -8.87 12.44 1.63
CA GLY A 136 -8.87 11.00 1.66
C GLY A 136 -8.60 10.36 0.29
N ALA A 137 -9.08 10.94 -0.80
CA ALA A 137 -8.76 10.49 -2.16
C ALA A 137 -7.32 10.88 -2.54
N ALA A 138 -6.90 12.10 -2.23
CA ALA A 138 -5.55 12.59 -2.51
C ALA A 138 -4.44 11.75 -1.84
N LEU A 139 -4.65 11.31 -0.60
CA LEU A 139 -3.72 10.43 0.13
C LEU A 139 -3.67 9.00 -0.43
N LEU A 140 -4.74 8.52 -1.05
CA LEU A 140 -4.78 7.16 -1.59
C LEU A 140 -4.18 7.06 -2.98
N ASP A 141 -4.07 8.20 -3.67
CA ASP A 141 -3.47 8.31 -4.99
C ASP A 141 -1.96 8.07 -4.92
N GLN A 142 -1.52 6.95 -5.50
CA GLN A 142 -0.11 6.57 -5.49
C GLN A 142 0.75 7.49 -6.37
N GLY A 143 0.16 8.26 -7.27
CA GLY A 143 0.83 9.30 -8.05
C GLY A 143 1.15 10.54 -7.21
N ASN A 144 0.41 10.83 -6.15
CA ASN A 144 0.72 11.91 -5.23
C ASN A 144 1.78 11.49 -4.22
N VAL A 145 1.55 10.34 -3.57
CA VAL A 145 2.44 9.77 -2.55
C VAL A 145 2.32 8.26 -2.55
N ALA A 146 3.43 7.57 -2.82
CA ALA A 146 3.44 6.13 -2.84
C ALA A 146 3.46 5.52 -1.43
N GLY A 147 2.70 4.43 -1.25
CA GLY A 147 2.71 3.63 -0.03
C GLY A 147 1.44 3.73 0.81
N ILE A 148 0.77 4.89 0.90
CA ILE A 148 -0.44 5.04 1.73
C ILE A 148 -1.55 4.13 1.21
N GLY A 149 -2.10 3.32 2.11
CA GLY A 149 -3.26 2.47 1.85
C GLY A 149 -4.48 2.93 2.63
N ASN A 150 -5.60 2.22 2.40
CA ASN A 150 -6.90 2.59 2.94
C ASN A 150 -6.93 2.69 4.48
N GLU A 151 -6.19 1.80 5.16
CA GLU A 151 -6.06 1.83 6.62
C GLU A 151 -5.37 3.10 7.09
N TYR A 152 -4.15 3.37 6.61
CA TYR A 152 -3.39 4.55 7.04
C TYR A 152 -4.03 5.87 6.61
N ARG A 153 -4.74 5.91 5.47
CA ARG A 153 -5.56 7.05 5.06
C ARG A 153 -6.61 7.40 6.11
N ALA A 154 -7.40 6.40 6.53
CA ALA A 154 -8.47 6.60 7.50
C ALA A 154 -7.92 7.01 8.87
N GLU A 155 -6.87 6.33 9.33
CA GLU A 155 -6.23 6.58 10.63
C GLU A 155 -5.54 7.95 10.68
N ALA A 156 -4.84 8.34 9.61
CA ALA A 156 -4.19 9.66 9.53
C ALA A 156 -5.21 10.79 9.59
N CYS A 157 -6.29 10.71 8.82
CA CYS A 157 -7.38 11.68 8.87
C CYS A 157 -8.00 11.75 10.29
N PHE A 158 -8.21 10.61 10.95
CA PHE A 158 -8.75 10.59 12.32
C PHE A 158 -7.80 11.23 13.33
N ILE A 159 -6.53 10.88 13.30
CA ILE A 159 -5.54 11.40 14.24
C ILE A 159 -5.38 12.91 14.07
N ALA A 160 -5.38 13.40 12.83
CA ALA A 160 -5.33 14.83 12.50
C ALA A 160 -6.66 15.57 12.80
N GLY A 161 -7.76 14.85 13.10
CA GLY A 161 -9.07 15.47 13.35
C GLY A 161 -9.76 16.00 12.09
N VAL A 162 -9.34 15.55 10.92
CA VAL A 162 -9.82 16.00 9.61
C VAL A 162 -10.81 15.00 9.03
N HIS A 163 -11.94 15.49 8.52
CA HIS A 163 -12.87 14.62 7.78
C HIS A 163 -12.26 14.18 6.46
N PRO A 164 -12.28 12.87 6.11
CA PRO A 164 -11.61 12.39 4.90
C PRO A 164 -12.15 12.97 3.58
N ALA A 165 -13.37 13.50 3.57
CA ALA A 165 -13.94 14.19 2.43
C ALA A 165 -13.69 15.71 2.43
N ALA A 166 -12.98 16.25 3.40
CA ALA A 166 -12.58 17.66 3.37
C ALA A 166 -11.68 17.90 2.15
N ARG A 167 -11.86 19.05 1.49
CA ARG A 167 -11.03 19.44 0.34
C ARG A 167 -9.61 19.74 0.83
N VAL A 168 -8.64 19.49 -0.03
CA VAL A 168 -7.23 19.80 0.23
C VAL A 168 -7.06 21.29 0.57
N GLU A 169 -7.74 22.18 -0.15
CA GLU A 169 -7.65 23.66 0.04
C GLU A 169 -8.25 24.16 1.36
N ASP A 170 -9.13 23.39 2.00
CA ASP A 170 -9.86 23.82 3.19
C ASP A 170 -9.20 23.39 4.52
N ILE A 171 -8.07 22.68 4.45
CA ILE A 171 -7.44 22.05 5.61
C ILE A 171 -5.92 22.16 5.59
N ASP A 172 -5.28 21.93 6.71
CA ASP A 172 -3.84 21.68 6.79
C ASP A 172 -3.52 20.24 6.36
N TYR A 173 -3.49 20.02 5.05
CA TYR A 173 -3.22 18.69 4.46
C TYR A 173 -1.76 18.25 4.67
N GLU A 174 -0.83 19.18 4.85
CA GLU A 174 0.56 18.87 5.16
C GLU A 174 0.67 18.20 6.53
N HIS A 175 -0.06 18.70 7.51
CA HIS A 175 -0.17 18.04 8.81
C HIS A 175 -0.74 16.63 8.70
N VAL A 176 -1.78 16.41 7.90
CA VAL A 176 -2.34 15.07 7.66
C VAL A 176 -1.31 14.13 7.05
N LEU A 177 -0.53 14.63 6.08
CA LEU A 177 0.54 13.88 5.43
C LEU A 177 1.65 13.51 6.43
N ASP A 178 2.06 14.43 7.29
CA ASP A 178 3.07 14.20 8.33
C ASP A 178 2.58 13.17 9.37
N VAL A 179 1.30 13.20 9.72
CA VAL A 179 0.66 12.17 10.55
C VAL A 179 0.73 10.81 9.86
N ALA A 180 0.37 10.73 8.57
CA ALA A 180 0.44 9.48 7.80
C ALA A 180 1.86 8.91 7.80
N ARG A 181 2.87 9.75 7.51
CA ARG A 181 4.29 9.38 7.57
C ARG A 181 4.66 8.80 8.93
N ARG A 182 4.32 9.49 10.01
CA ARG A 182 4.67 9.10 11.38
C ARG A 182 4.11 7.74 11.75
N ILE A 183 2.81 7.50 11.50
CA ILE A 183 2.18 6.22 11.86
C ILE A 183 2.66 5.07 10.96
N MET A 184 2.92 5.32 9.69
CA MET A 184 3.47 4.31 8.78
C MET A 184 4.91 3.95 9.15
N TRP A 185 5.74 4.95 9.45
CA TRP A 185 7.13 4.73 9.87
C TRP A 185 7.23 3.92 11.16
N ALA A 186 6.36 4.18 12.12
CA ALA A 186 6.31 3.42 13.38
C ALA A 186 5.91 1.95 13.19
N ASN A 187 5.32 1.62 12.05
CA ASN A 187 4.82 0.27 11.74
C ASN A 187 5.61 -0.45 10.62
N LYS A 188 6.60 0.19 9.99
CA LYS A 188 7.26 -0.34 8.78
C LYS A 188 7.92 -1.72 8.97
N ASP A 189 8.43 -1.99 10.17
CA ASP A 189 9.12 -3.24 10.51
C ASP A 189 8.24 -4.19 11.36
N SER A 190 6.94 -3.87 11.53
CA SER A 190 6.02 -4.67 12.34
C SER A 190 5.05 -5.47 11.49
N PRO A 191 4.88 -6.77 11.75
CA PRO A 191 3.87 -7.58 11.06
C PRO A 191 2.44 -7.21 11.47
N ILE A 192 2.27 -6.52 12.60
CA ILE A 192 0.97 -6.04 13.10
C ILE A 192 0.96 -4.52 13.04
N ARG A 193 0.02 -3.97 12.26
CA ARG A 193 -0.19 -2.53 12.17
C ARG A 193 -0.94 -2.02 13.40
N VAL A 194 -0.38 -1.01 14.05
CA VAL A 194 -0.93 -0.40 15.26
C VAL A 194 -0.86 1.12 15.15
N THR A 195 -2.00 1.79 15.15
CA THR A 195 -2.08 3.25 15.10
C THR A 195 -2.45 3.86 16.46
N THR A 196 -3.05 3.05 17.34
CA THR A 196 -3.48 3.46 18.70
C THR A 196 -2.39 3.38 19.77
N GLY A 197 -1.27 2.71 19.47
CA GLY A 197 -0.26 2.32 20.46
C GLY A 197 -0.61 1.03 21.23
N VAL A 198 -1.80 0.46 21.06
CA VAL A 198 -2.28 -0.74 21.76
C VAL A 198 -2.21 -1.96 20.84
N ARG A 199 -1.39 -2.96 21.18
CA ARG A 199 -1.18 -4.18 20.35
C ARG A 199 -2.22 -5.28 20.55
N ARG A 200 -3.23 -5.08 21.41
CA ARG A 200 -4.29 -6.05 21.64
C ARG A 200 -5.17 -6.18 20.39
N ALA A 201 -5.55 -7.41 20.05
CA ALA A 201 -6.46 -7.68 18.94
C ALA A 201 -7.78 -6.89 19.10
N GLY A 202 -8.24 -6.25 18.02
CA GLY A 202 -9.41 -5.37 18.03
C GLY A 202 -9.17 -3.96 18.57
N GLU A 203 -7.96 -3.65 19.12
CA GLU A 203 -7.63 -2.34 19.66
C GLU A 203 -6.57 -1.57 18.85
N THR A 204 -6.09 -2.13 17.77
CA THR A 204 -4.96 -1.63 16.98
C THR A 204 -5.27 -0.39 16.15
N THR A 205 -6.56 -0.11 15.85
CA THR A 205 -7.00 1.00 15.01
C THR A 205 -7.98 1.91 15.73
N TYR A 206 -8.03 3.19 15.35
CA TYR A 206 -9.02 4.16 15.84
C TYR A 206 -10.35 4.05 15.12
N VAL A 207 -10.34 4.04 13.78
CA VAL A 207 -11.57 4.06 12.96
C VAL A 207 -11.61 2.97 11.90
N PHE A 208 -10.47 2.57 11.34
CA PHE A 208 -10.42 1.60 10.25
C PHE A 208 -11.04 0.25 10.66
N GLY A 209 -12.03 -0.22 9.86
CA GLY A 209 -12.73 -1.48 10.12
C GLY A 209 -13.69 -1.48 11.31
N ARG A 210 -13.93 -0.34 11.97
CA ARG A 210 -14.67 -0.25 13.23
C ARG A 210 -16.08 0.37 13.07
N ASN A 211 -16.76 0.07 11.95
CA ASN A 211 -18.12 0.55 11.73
C ASN A 211 -19.06 0.20 12.92
N ASN A 212 -19.86 1.16 13.37
CA ASN A 212 -20.77 1.04 14.52
C ASN A 212 -20.10 0.71 15.86
N ALA A 213 -18.77 0.73 15.94
CA ALA A 213 -18.08 0.65 17.24
C ALA A 213 -17.93 2.04 17.86
N PRO A 214 -17.88 2.17 19.21
CA PRO A 214 -17.67 3.45 19.85
C PRO A 214 -16.28 4.00 19.54
N CYS A 215 -16.20 5.29 19.23
CA CYS A 215 -14.97 6.02 19.03
C CYS A 215 -14.12 5.97 20.31
N ARG A 216 -12.83 5.63 20.18
CA ARG A 216 -11.91 5.55 21.32
C ARG A 216 -11.59 6.91 21.95
N ARG A 217 -11.95 8.02 21.29
CA ARG A 217 -11.70 9.38 21.77
C ARG A 217 -12.94 10.02 22.43
N CYS A 218 -14.13 9.84 21.82
CA CYS A 218 -15.34 10.53 22.27
C CYS A 218 -16.58 9.63 22.50
N GLY A 219 -16.48 8.32 22.23
CA GLY A 219 -17.59 7.38 22.44
C GLY A 219 -18.62 7.33 21.30
N THR A 220 -18.67 8.32 20.40
CA THR A 220 -19.61 8.35 19.28
C THR A 220 -19.36 7.19 18.32
N LEU A 221 -20.43 6.63 17.75
CA LEU A 221 -20.31 5.50 16.83
C LEU A 221 -19.56 5.89 15.55
N ILE A 222 -18.56 5.09 15.19
CA ILE A 222 -17.80 5.22 13.94
C ILE A 222 -18.73 4.96 12.76
N GLN A 223 -18.68 5.84 11.77
CA GLN A 223 -19.43 5.74 10.52
C GLN A 223 -18.55 5.12 9.43
N LYS A 224 -19.22 4.54 8.44
CA LYS A 224 -18.61 3.95 7.23
C LYS A 224 -19.34 4.50 6.01
N GLY A 225 -18.59 4.79 4.96
CA GLY A 225 -19.13 5.20 3.66
C GLY A 225 -18.13 4.87 2.56
N PHE A 226 -18.31 5.48 1.40
CA PHE A 226 -17.45 5.35 0.25
C PHE A 226 -16.89 6.72 -0.14
N LEU A 227 -15.65 6.76 -0.59
CA LEU A 227 -14.97 7.98 -1.00
C LEU A 227 -14.02 7.67 -2.16
N GLY A 228 -14.07 8.48 -3.20
CA GLY A 228 -13.28 8.36 -4.43
C GLY A 228 -14.11 8.72 -5.64
N GLY A 229 -13.54 8.52 -6.84
CA GLY A 229 -14.18 8.85 -8.09
C GLY A 229 -14.31 10.34 -8.36
N VAL A 230 -15.08 10.69 -9.38
CA VAL A 230 -15.27 12.07 -9.86
C VAL A 230 -15.85 12.97 -8.75
N ASP A 231 -16.76 12.45 -7.95
CA ASP A 231 -17.42 13.20 -6.87
C ASP A 231 -16.46 13.61 -5.75
N ALA A 232 -15.32 12.93 -5.63
CA ALA A 232 -14.24 13.29 -4.70
C ALA A 232 -13.12 14.09 -5.35
N GLY A 233 -13.33 14.58 -6.59
CA GLY A 233 -12.33 15.29 -7.40
C GLY A 233 -11.31 14.37 -8.06
N GLY A 234 -11.63 13.08 -8.21
CA GLY A 234 -10.84 12.09 -8.94
C GLY A 234 -11.14 12.08 -10.44
N ASP A 235 -10.39 11.25 -11.18
CA ASP A 235 -10.56 11.06 -12.61
C ASP A 235 -11.71 10.08 -12.92
N GLU A 236 -12.24 10.14 -14.16
CA GLU A 236 -13.20 9.15 -14.65
C GLU A 236 -12.58 7.74 -14.55
N GLY A 237 -13.34 6.80 -13.94
CA GLY A 237 -12.88 5.42 -13.71
C GLY A 237 -12.12 5.21 -12.40
N GLU A 238 -11.83 6.25 -11.62
CA GLU A 238 -11.34 6.08 -10.25
C GLU A 238 -12.40 5.39 -9.39
N LEU A 239 -12.01 4.27 -8.76
CA LEU A 239 -12.94 3.50 -7.94
C LEU A 239 -13.14 4.14 -6.57
N GLU A 240 -14.40 4.22 -6.15
CA GLU A 240 -14.73 4.51 -4.76
C GLU A 240 -14.14 3.44 -3.82
N ARG A 241 -13.67 3.90 -2.66
CA ARG A 241 -13.12 3.04 -1.62
C ARG A 241 -13.83 3.27 -0.29
N VAL A 242 -14.09 2.18 0.41
CA VAL A 242 -14.65 2.25 1.77
C VAL A 242 -13.78 3.12 2.66
N ILE A 243 -14.41 3.99 3.45
CA ILE A 243 -13.77 4.87 4.42
C ILE A 243 -14.52 4.84 5.75
N TRP A 244 -13.82 5.06 6.84
CA TRP A 244 -14.37 5.13 8.20
C TRP A 244 -13.96 6.44 8.83
N TRP A 245 -14.86 7.04 9.64
CA TRP A 245 -14.59 8.26 10.39
C TRP A 245 -15.46 8.36 11.63
N CYS A 246 -15.05 9.19 12.59
CA CYS A 246 -15.88 9.60 13.72
C CYS A 246 -16.57 10.94 13.40
N PRO A 247 -17.91 11.04 13.36
CA PRO A 247 -18.59 12.26 12.94
C PRO A 247 -18.41 13.44 13.92
N VAL A 248 -18.03 13.17 15.18
CA VAL A 248 -17.74 14.21 16.18
C VAL A 248 -16.27 14.64 16.15
N CYS A 249 -15.32 13.68 16.11
CA CYS A 249 -13.90 14.02 16.07
C CYS A 249 -13.45 14.55 14.71
N GLN A 250 -14.19 14.24 13.66
CA GLN A 250 -13.93 14.62 12.27
C GLN A 250 -15.24 15.19 11.69
N PRO A 251 -15.63 16.42 12.05
CA PRO A 251 -16.88 17.01 11.58
C PRO A 251 -16.87 17.16 10.06
N ALA A 252 -18.01 16.88 9.43
CA ALA A 252 -18.15 17.02 7.98
C ALA A 252 -17.90 18.47 7.55
N PRO A 253 -17.31 18.70 6.36
CA PRO A 253 -17.11 20.04 5.81
C PRO A 253 -18.43 20.79 5.71
N VAL A 254 -18.39 22.11 5.97
CA VAL A 254 -19.56 22.99 5.83
C VAL A 254 -20.01 22.98 4.36
N GLY A 255 -21.30 22.68 4.12
CA GLY A 255 -21.84 22.59 2.75
C GLY A 255 -21.85 21.18 2.14
N SER A 256 -21.29 20.17 2.79
CA SER A 256 -21.48 18.78 2.39
C SER A 256 -22.88 18.32 2.82
N ASN A 257 -23.86 18.50 1.94
CA ASN A 257 -25.21 17.98 2.15
C ASN A 257 -25.16 16.44 2.17
N ARG A 258 -25.84 15.82 3.15
CA ARG A 258 -26.03 14.35 3.28
C ARG A 258 -26.76 13.70 2.09
N GLY A 259 -26.85 14.36 0.96
CA GLY A 259 -27.53 13.94 -0.26
C GLY A 259 -26.69 14.06 -1.54
N GLN A 260 -25.41 14.39 -1.46
CA GLN A 260 -24.56 14.36 -2.66
C GLN A 260 -24.14 12.92 -2.99
N PRO A 261 -24.19 12.52 -4.29
CA PRO A 261 -23.64 11.25 -4.75
C PRO A 261 -22.16 11.20 -4.35
N GLY A 262 -21.77 10.17 -3.64
CA GLY A 262 -20.42 10.02 -3.03
C GLY A 262 -20.48 9.67 -1.53
N TRP A 263 -21.62 9.82 -0.89
CA TRP A 263 -21.89 9.48 0.50
C TRP A 263 -22.97 8.38 0.60
N ARG A 264 -22.65 7.16 0.20
CA ARG A 264 -23.53 5.99 0.40
C ARG A 264 -23.03 5.09 1.50
#